data_5ff9e3d589576999ee4c788fa353c71c
#
_entry.id   5ff9e3d589576999ee4c788fa353c71c
#
_cell.length_a   1.000
_cell.length_b   1.000
_cell.length_c   1.000
_cell.angle_alpha   90.00
_cell.angle_beta   90.00
_cell.angle_gamma   90.00
#
_symmetry.space_group_name_H-M   'P 1'
#
loop_
_entity.id
_entity.type
_entity.pdbx_description
1 polymer ?
#
loop_
_entity_poly.entity_id
_entity_poly.type
_entity_poly.pdbx_seq_one_letter_code
_entity_poly.pdbx_strand_id
1 'polypeptide(L)'
;MTEKFCAGKDYFLKENVSGKESCECKFRFQIGKDKLNFIFDVTDPDIISPYSSDNENIYYGDAVEIFITPDGDLSRYKELEVSPFGVRFFGNILNRDGKTPELTKIAPAFSAQAMETLTGYRVVIDLPFESAGIRDLKRAKFNAYRLDKKADGKLLLYALNPTMCESFHRPAYFVELNEH
;
A
#
# COMPACT_ATOMS: atom_id res chain seq x y z
N MET A 1 -19.47 -3.80 13.56
CA MET A 1 -18.14 -4.00 14.20
C MET A 1 -17.08 -3.71 13.14
N THR A 2 -16.19 -2.78 13.36
CA THR A 2 -15.06 -2.52 12.45
C THR A 2 -14.11 -3.73 12.51
N GLU A 3 -13.76 -4.28 11.36
CA GLU A 3 -12.79 -5.37 11.27
C GLU A 3 -11.46 -4.91 11.89
N LYS A 4 -10.87 -5.74 12.75
CA LYS A 4 -9.60 -5.44 13.41
C LYS A 4 -8.47 -6.16 12.70
N PHE A 5 -7.53 -5.41 12.16
CA PHE A 5 -6.35 -5.95 11.47
C PHE A 5 -5.18 -6.08 12.45
N CYS A 6 -4.55 -7.26 12.49
CA CYS A 6 -3.50 -7.60 13.45
C CYS A 6 -2.22 -8.05 12.74
N ALA A 7 -1.06 -7.71 13.31
CA ALA A 7 0.23 -8.13 12.80
C ALA A 7 0.35 -9.68 12.78
N GLY A 8 1.08 -10.20 11.80
CA GLY A 8 1.36 -11.64 11.64
C GLY A 8 0.22 -12.47 11.02
N LYS A 9 -0.96 -11.89 10.81
CA LYS A 9 -2.08 -12.56 10.15
C LYS A 9 -2.08 -12.32 8.65
N ASP A 10 -2.62 -13.28 7.89
CA ASP A 10 -2.86 -13.15 6.46
C ASP A 10 -4.24 -12.54 6.21
N TYR A 11 -4.30 -11.61 5.27
CA TYR A 11 -5.52 -10.98 4.77
C TYR A 11 -5.54 -11.06 3.25
N PHE A 12 -6.72 -11.09 2.66
CA PHE A 12 -6.87 -10.85 1.23
C PHE A 12 -7.38 -9.44 1.00
N LEU A 13 -6.75 -8.73 0.06
CA LEU A 13 -7.27 -7.43 -0.37
C LEU A 13 -8.58 -7.64 -1.12
N LYS A 14 -9.53 -6.73 -0.86
CA LYS A 14 -10.87 -6.74 -1.47
C LYS A 14 -10.91 -5.74 -2.63
N GLU A 15 -11.82 -5.96 -3.58
CA GLU A 15 -12.07 -4.96 -4.62
C GLU A 15 -12.49 -3.63 -3.97
N ASN A 16 -11.79 -2.55 -4.34
CA ASN A 16 -11.85 -1.30 -3.58
C ASN A 16 -13.18 -0.54 -3.70
N VAL A 17 -13.86 -0.63 -4.85
CA VAL A 17 -15.08 0.14 -5.11
C VAL A 17 -16.30 -0.56 -4.54
N SER A 18 -16.39 -1.87 -4.67
CA SER A 18 -17.54 -2.67 -4.25
C SER A 18 -17.37 -3.36 -2.89
N GLY A 19 -16.14 -3.48 -2.41
CA GLY A 19 -15.82 -4.27 -1.21
C GLY A 19 -15.92 -5.78 -1.41
N LYS A 20 -16.03 -6.28 -2.65
CA LYS A 20 -16.10 -7.71 -2.94
C LYS A 20 -14.80 -8.42 -2.54
N GLU A 21 -14.96 -9.60 -1.96
CA GLU A 21 -13.83 -10.48 -1.66
C GLU A 21 -13.06 -10.84 -2.94
N SER A 22 -11.74 -10.91 -2.81
CA SER A 22 -10.81 -11.36 -3.85
C SER A 22 -9.79 -12.30 -3.23
N CYS A 23 -9.21 -13.18 -4.03
CA CYS A 23 -8.09 -14.04 -3.62
C CYS A 23 -6.78 -13.70 -4.38
N GLU A 24 -6.78 -12.62 -5.17
CA GLU A 24 -5.66 -12.29 -6.06
C GLU A 24 -4.48 -11.64 -5.35
N CYS A 25 -4.71 -11.03 -4.19
CA CYS A 25 -3.63 -10.40 -3.43
C CYS A 25 -3.74 -10.75 -1.94
N LYS A 26 -2.81 -11.56 -1.47
CA LYS A 26 -2.66 -11.85 -0.05
C LYS A 26 -1.69 -10.85 0.56
N PHE A 27 -2.08 -10.28 1.69
CA PHE A 27 -1.34 -9.26 2.42
C PHE A 27 -1.07 -9.70 3.84
N ARG A 28 0.12 -9.37 4.34
CA ARG A 28 0.50 -9.51 5.75
C ARG A 28 1.36 -8.33 6.16
N PHE A 29 1.23 -7.89 7.40
CA PHE A 29 2.19 -6.95 7.98
C PHE A 29 2.77 -7.50 9.29
N GLN A 30 3.95 -7.03 9.64
CA GLN A 30 4.64 -7.35 10.87
C GLN A 30 5.20 -6.07 11.49
N ILE A 31 5.19 -6.02 12.82
CA ILE A 31 5.75 -4.91 13.60
C ILE A 31 7.06 -5.41 14.21
N GLY A 32 8.17 -4.90 13.71
CA GLY A 32 9.51 -5.16 14.22
C GLY A 32 9.90 -4.17 15.33
N LYS A 33 11.15 -4.24 15.76
CA LYS A 33 11.69 -3.37 16.81
C LYS A 33 11.77 -1.89 16.38
N ASP A 34 12.12 -1.66 15.11
CA ASP A 34 12.43 -0.34 14.54
C ASP A 34 11.83 -0.11 13.14
N LYS A 35 11.06 -1.06 12.64
CA LYS A 35 10.45 -1.01 11.31
C LYS A 35 9.14 -1.77 11.22
N LEU A 36 8.34 -1.41 10.22
CA LEU A 36 7.23 -2.20 9.71
C LEU A 36 7.71 -3.04 8.53
N ASN A 37 7.22 -4.27 8.46
CA ASN A 37 7.41 -5.14 7.31
C ASN A 37 6.05 -5.42 6.68
N PHE A 38 5.91 -5.19 5.37
CA PHE A 38 4.70 -5.46 4.60
C PHE A 38 5.02 -6.48 3.52
N ILE A 39 4.19 -7.50 3.40
CA ILE A 39 4.37 -8.60 2.45
C ILE A 39 3.11 -8.72 1.61
N PHE A 40 3.28 -8.68 0.30
CA PHE A 40 2.25 -8.89 -0.69
C PHE A 40 2.60 -10.15 -1.51
N ASP A 41 1.66 -11.09 -1.58
CA ASP A 41 1.69 -12.22 -2.50
C ASP A 41 0.57 -11.99 -3.53
N VAL A 42 0.94 -11.71 -4.75
CA VAL A 42 0.03 -11.30 -5.82
C VAL A 42 -0.08 -12.39 -6.88
N THR A 43 -1.30 -12.79 -7.21
CA THR A 43 -1.61 -13.60 -8.38
C THR A 43 -1.96 -12.67 -9.53
N ASP A 44 -1.13 -12.67 -10.57
CA ASP A 44 -1.29 -11.82 -11.74
C ASP A 44 -0.59 -12.49 -12.94
N PRO A 45 -1.34 -13.01 -13.92
CA PRO A 45 -0.77 -13.65 -15.10
C PRO A 45 -0.24 -12.64 -16.14
N ASP A 46 -0.63 -11.36 -16.07
CA ASP A 46 -0.37 -10.36 -17.10
C ASP A 46 0.26 -9.10 -16.49
N ILE A 47 1.48 -9.21 -15.95
CA ILE A 47 2.18 -8.11 -15.29
C ILE A 47 2.49 -6.97 -16.27
N ILE A 48 1.97 -5.78 -16.00
CA ILE A 48 2.15 -4.56 -16.80
C ILE A 48 2.79 -3.45 -15.97
N SER A 49 4.10 -3.34 -16.00
CA SER A 49 4.86 -2.31 -15.29
C SER A 49 6.09 -1.88 -16.11
N PRO A 50 5.97 -0.88 -17.00
CA PRO A 50 7.04 -0.46 -17.90
C PRO A 50 8.09 0.46 -17.25
N TYR A 51 8.09 0.57 -15.94
CA TYR A 51 8.91 1.51 -15.17
C TYR A 51 10.26 0.90 -14.79
N SER A 52 11.31 1.74 -14.72
CA SER A 52 12.68 1.30 -14.46
C SER A 52 13.43 2.15 -13.43
N SER A 53 12.88 3.31 -13.06
CA SER A 53 13.54 4.26 -12.15
C SER A 53 12.64 4.64 -10.98
N ASP A 54 13.23 4.79 -9.79
CA ASP A 54 12.50 5.25 -8.60
C ASP A 54 11.79 6.58 -8.86
N ASN A 55 10.63 6.73 -8.25
CA ASN A 55 9.75 7.89 -8.37
C ASN A 55 9.17 8.17 -9.77
N GLU A 56 9.21 7.20 -10.69
CA GLU A 56 8.31 7.22 -11.82
C GLU A 56 6.85 7.06 -11.35
N ASN A 57 5.88 7.38 -12.20
CA ASN A 57 4.45 7.30 -11.86
C ASN A 57 3.96 5.85 -11.97
N ILE A 58 4.48 4.97 -11.12
CA ILE A 58 4.21 3.52 -11.17
C ILE A 58 2.75 3.17 -10.89
N TYR A 59 1.98 4.08 -10.30
CA TYR A 59 0.53 3.95 -10.08
C TYR A 59 -0.33 3.87 -11.36
N TYR A 60 0.26 4.00 -12.54
CA TYR A 60 -0.42 3.72 -13.80
C TYR A 60 -0.20 2.30 -14.33
N GLY A 61 0.61 1.50 -13.64
CA GLY A 61 0.88 0.10 -13.93
C GLY A 61 0.48 -0.80 -12.76
N ASP A 62 1.00 -2.03 -12.77
CA ASP A 62 0.91 -2.92 -11.62
C ASP A 62 1.83 -2.41 -10.51
N ALA A 63 1.26 -2.31 -9.32
CA ALA A 63 2.00 -1.96 -8.12
C ALA A 63 1.26 -2.43 -6.86
N VAL A 64 2.00 -2.55 -5.77
CA VAL A 64 1.46 -2.62 -4.41
C VAL A 64 1.79 -1.33 -3.69
N GLU A 65 0.90 -0.93 -2.77
CA GLU A 65 0.97 0.40 -2.18
C GLU A 65 0.61 0.37 -0.70
N ILE A 66 1.28 1.22 0.08
CA ILE A 66 0.95 1.49 1.48
C ILE A 66 0.76 2.99 1.67
N PHE A 67 -0.39 3.39 2.22
CA PHE A 67 -0.55 4.71 2.81
C PHE A 67 -0.43 4.61 4.32
N ILE A 68 0.34 5.52 4.94
CA ILE A 68 0.56 5.50 6.38
C ILE A 68 0.64 6.91 6.96
N THR A 69 -0.20 7.20 7.97
CA THR A 69 -0.04 8.37 8.84
C THR A 69 0.70 7.98 10.11
N PRO A 70 1.77 8.70 10.49
CA PRO A 70 2.60 8.31 11.63
C PRO A 70 2.00 8.63 12.99
N ASP A 71 1.04 9.55 13.07
CA ASP A 71 0.54 10.15 14.31
C ASP A 71 -0.98 10.26 14.38
N GLY A 72 -1.69 9.70 13.38
CA GLY A 72 -3.14 9.72 13.25
C GLY A 72 -3.70 11.02 12.66
N ASP A 73 -2.87 11.96 12.24
CA ASP A 73 -3.32 13.10 11.43
C ASP A 73 -3.66 12.63 10.01
N LEU A 74 -4.95 12.44 9.76
CA LEU A 74 -5.45 11.95 8.48
C LEU A 74 -5.27 12.93 7.32
N SER A 75 -4.92 14.18 7.60
CA SER A 75 -4.61 15.16 6.56
C SER A 75 -3.18 15.03 6.02
N ARG A 76 -2.31 14.25 6.69
CA ARG A 76 -0.89 14.08 6.35
C ARG A 76 -0.49 12.63 6.44
N TYR A 77 -0.04 12.07 5.35
CA TYR A 77 0.41 10.69 5.31
C TYR A 77 1.50 10.48 4.25
N LYS A 78 2.14 9.33 4.30
CA LYS A 78 3.11 8.91 3.29
C LYS A 78 2.46 7.89 2.36
N GLU A 79 2.88 7.94 1.13
CA GLU A 79 2.56 7.02 0.04
C GLU A 79 3.82 6.29 -0.36
N LEU A 80 3.79 4.97 -0.26
CA LEU A 80 4.87 4.07 -0.68
C LEU A 80 4.29 3.13 -1.73
N GLU A 81 4.92 3.06 -2.89
CA GLU A 81 4.55 2.08 -3.91
C GLU A 81 5.76 1.26 -4.32
N VAL A 82 5.52 0.02 -4.73
CA VAL A 82 6.55 -0.87 -5.29
C VAL A 82 5.95 -1.63 -6.47
N SER A 83 6.63 -1.52 -7.62
CA SER A 83 6.27 -2.28 -8.82
C SER A 83 6.64 -3.76 -8.68
N PRO A 84 6.10 -4.67 -9.53
CA PRO A 84 6.51 -6.07 -9.58
C PRO A 84 8.00 -6.29 -9.84
N PHE A 85 8.70 -5.29 -10.36
CA PHE A 85 10.13 -5.33 -10.67
C PHE A 85 10.99 -4.52 -9.67
N GLY A 86 10.40 -4.08 -8.55
CA GLY A 86 11.14 -3.44 -7.45
C GLY A 86 11.40 -1.95 -7.64
N VAL A 87 10.80 -1.29 -8.63
CA VAL A 87 10.82 0.17 -8.73
C VAL A 87 9.98 0.75 -7.60
N ARG A 88 10.53 1.74 -6.90
CA ARG A 88 9.93 2.33 -5.70
C ARG A 88 9.42 3.74 -5.98
N PHE A 89 8.29 4.06 -5.38
CA PHE A 89 7.78 5.42 -5.31
C PHE A 89 7.61 5.81 -3.85
N PHE A 90 7.96 7.06 -3.51
CA PHE A 90 7.79 7.56 -2.16
C PHE A 90 7.37 9.03 -2.18
N GLY A 91 6.27 9.33 -1.48
CA GLY A 91 5.71 10.67 -1.44
C GLY A 91 5.17 11.06 -0.07
N ASN A 92 5.20 12.38 0.19
CA ASN A 92 4.40 12.99 1.24
C ASN A 92 3.10 13.48 0.64
N ILE A 93 1.99 13.16 1.30
CA ILE A 93 0.66 13.58 0.90
C ILE A 93 0.12 14.57 1.91
N LEU A 94 -0.43 15.68 1.40
CA LEU A 94 -1.26 16.61 2.13
C LEU A 94 -2.68 16.55 1.55
N ASN A 95 -3.65 16.10 2.35
CA ASN A 95 -5.03 15.85 1.93
C ASN A 95 -6.02 16.42 2.94
N ARG A 96 -6.18 17.75 2.92
CA ARG A 96 -6.93 18.51 3.93
C ARG A 96 -8.43 18.21 3.97
N ASP A 97 -9.00 17.87 2.82
CA ASP A 97 -10.43 17.59 2.65
C ASP A 97 -10.77 16.08 2.62
N GLY A 98 -9.71 15.24 2.71
CA GLY A 98 -9.84 13.79 2.60
C GLY A 98 -10.19 13.28 1.20
N LYS A 99 -10.04 14.13 0.16
CA LYS A 99 -10.43 13.81 -1.22
C LYS A 99 -9.43 14.28 -2.27
N THR A 100 -8.78 15.40 -2.02
CA THR A 100 -7.90 16.09 -2.98
C THR A 100 -6.46 16.09 -2.47
N PRO A 101 -5.66 15.04 -2.79
CA PRO A 101 -4.30 14.94 -2.31
C PRO A 101 -3.37 15.91 -3.06
N GLU A 102 -2.48 16.54 -2.33
CA GLU A 102 -1.31 17.25 -2.85
C GLU A 102 -0.07 16.36 -2.60
N LEU A 103 0.55 15.87 -3.67
CA LEU A 103 1.71 14.96 -3.60
C LEU A 103 3.02 15.76 -3.70
N THR A 104 3.95 15.45 -2.81
CA THR A 104 5.36 15.85 -2.92
C THR A 104 6.25 14.60 -2.93
N LYS A 105 6.85 14.29 -4.07
CA LYS A 105 7.80 13.17 -4.20
C LYS A 105 9.06 13.42 -3.38
N ILE A 106 9.51 12.38 -2.69
CA ILE A 106 10.74 12.39 -1.88
C ILE A 106 11.59 11.16 -2.23
N ALA A 107 12.87 11.19 -1.93
CA ALA A 107 13.73 10.03 -2.15
C ALA A 107 13.21 8.83 -1.33
N PRO A 108 13.13 7.61 -1.93
CA PRO A 108 12.69 6.44 -1.21
C PRO A 108 13.57 6.13 0.00
N ALA A 109 13.00 6.23 1.19
CA ALA A 109 13.67 5.98 2.47
C ALA A 109 13.19 4.67 3.10
N PHE A 110 12.91 3.68 2.27
CA PHE A 110 12.55 2.32 2.64
C PHE A 110 13.24 1.32 1.69
N SER A 111 13.37 0.08 2.10
CA SER A 111 13.84 -0.99 1.21
C SER A 111 12.68 -1.84 0.72
N ALA A 112 12.81 -2.35 -0.49
CA ALA A 112 11.85 -3.27 -1.08
C ALA A 112 12.57 -4.38 -1.83
N GLN A 113 11.98 -5.57 -1.81
CA GLN A 113 12.37 -6.72 -2.61
C GLN A 113 11.14 -7.18 -3.39
N ALA A 114 11.28 -7.28 -4.70
CA ALA A 114 10.25 -7.83 -5.57
C ALA A 114 10.80 -9.06 -6.28
N MET A 115 9.98 -10.08 -6.44
CA MET A 115 10.33 -11.31 -7.16
C MET A 115 9.13 -11.85 -7.92
N GLU A 116 9.36 -12.29 -9.14
CA GLU A 116 8.37 -13.05 -9.90
C GLU A 116 8.14 -14.43 -9.27
N THR A 117 6.93 -14.91 -9.39
CA THR A 117 6.51 -16.25 -8.97
C THR A 117 5.87 -16.98 -10.14
N LEU A 118 5.50 -18.25 -9.96
CA LEU A 118 4.82 -19.02 -11.01
C LEU A 118 3.46 -18.44 -11.43
N THR A 119 2.82 -17.65 -10.57
CA THR A 119 1.45 -17.16 -10.80
C THR A 119 1.32 -15.64 -10.70
N GLY A 120 2.43 -14.92 -10.57
CA GLY A 120 2.43 -13.48 -10.41
C GLY A 120 3.72 -12.98 -9.77
N TYR A 121 3.62 -12.27 -8.63
CA TYR A 121 4.80 -11.71 -7.97
C TYR A 121 4.62 -11.59 -6.45
N ARG A 122 5.75 -11.49 -5.75
CA ARG A 122 5.81 -11.15 -4.33
C ARG A 122 6.58 -9.86 -4.14
N VAL A 123 6.07 -9.00 -3.25
CA VAL A 123 6.78 -7.80 -2.79
C VAL A 123 6.90 -7.82 -1.28
N VAL A 124 8.10 -7.51 -0.79
CA VAL A 124 8.40 -7.31 0.64
C VAL A 124 8.91 -5.89 0.81
N ILE A 125 8.26 -5.11 1.68
CA ILE A 125 8.63 -3.72 2.00
C ILE A 125 9.07 -3.65 3.45
N ASP A 126 10.27 -3.13 3.70
CA ASP A 126 10.77 -2.76 5.03
C ASP A 126 10.73 -1.24 5.17
N LEU A 127 9.86 -0.73 6.03
CA LEU A 127 9.69 0.69 6.31
C LEU A 127 10.21 1.01 7.72
N PRO A 128 11.39 1.64 7.87
CA PRO A 128 11.87 2.10 9.18
C PRO A 128 10.88 3.09 9.83
N PHE A 129 10.70 3.00 11.14
CA PHE A 129 9.82 3.94 11.87
C PHE A 129 10.27 5.39 11.69
N GLU A 130 11.58 5.64 11.66
CA GLU A 130 12.15 6.96 11.39
C GLU A 130 11.73 7.48 10.02
N SER A 131 11.83 6.67 8.98
CA SER A 131 11.45 7.04 7.60
C SER A 131 9.95 7.31 7.48
N ALA A 132 9.12 6.54 8.20
CA ALA A 132 7.68 6.78 8.29
C ALA A 132 7.35 8.01 9.14
N GLY A 133 8.23 8.42 10.07
CA GLY A 133 7.97 9.46 11.08
C GLY A 133 7.21 8.93 12.30
N ILE A 134 7.16 7.60 12.49
CA ILE A 134 6.42 6.97 13.58
C ILE A 134 7.22 7.10 14.89
N ARG A 135 6.60 7.69 15.89
CA ARG A 135 7.11 7.79 17.26
C ARG A 135 6.27 6.98 18.27
N ASP A 136 5.01 6.77 17.94
CA ASP A 136 4.05 6.02 18.74
C ASP A 136 3.17 5.19 17.79
N LEU A 137 3.39 3.87 17.79
CA LEU A 137 2.64 2.92 16.96
C LEU A 137 1.13 2.96 17.20
N LYS A 138 0.70 3.26 18.43
CA LYS A 138 -0.73 3.33 18.78
C LYS A 138 -1.47 4.46 18.06
N ARG A 139 -0.75 5.45 17.56
CA ARG A 139 -1.32 6.58 16.82
C ARG A 139 -1.24 6.40 15.32
N ALA A 140 -0.32 5.55 14.85
CA ALA A 140 -0.14 5.31 13.43
C ALA A 140 -1.33 4.56 12.85
N LYS A 141 -1.73 4.96 11.63
CA LYS A 141 -2.78 4.29 10.85
C LYS A 141 -2.31 4.08 9.44
N PHE A 142 -2.79 3.02 8.81
CA PHE A 142 -2.37 2.68 7.45
C PHE A 142 -3.52 2.07 6.64
N ASN A 143 -3.30 1.93 5.36
CA ASN A 143 -4.05 1.02 4.50
C ASN A 143 -3.09 0.42 3.46
N ALA A 144 -3.42 -0.73 2.95
CA ALA A 144 -2.63 -1.45 1.94
C ALA A 144 -3.46 -1.63 0.68
N TYR A 145 -2.83 -1.48 -0.47
CA TYR A 145 -3.50 -1.47 -1.76
C TYR A 145 -2.73 -2.25 -2.81
N ARG A 146 -3.44 -2.64 -3.87
CA ARG A 146 -2.87 -3.15 -5.12
C ARG A 146 -3.54 -2.44 -6.28
N LEU A 147 -2.71 -2.01 -7.23
CA LEU A 147 -3.10 -1.57 -8.55
C LEU A 147 -2.84 -2.72 -9.52
N ASP A 148 -3.82 -3.04 -10.34
CA ASP A 148 -3.79 -4.15 -11.30
C ASP A 148 -4.16 -3.60 -12.68
N LYS A 149 -3.14 -3.40 -13.52
CA LYS A 149 -3.28 -2.87 -14.87
C LYS A 149 -3.62 -3.98 -15.85
N LYS A 150 -4.73 -3.84 -16.55
CA LYS A 150 -5.16 -4.81 -17.55
C LYS A 150 -4.74 -4.39 -18.98
N ALA A 151 -4.58 -5.37 -19.84
CA ALA A 151 -4.20 -5.15 -21.24
C ALA A 151 -5.20 -4.26 -22.01
N ASP A 152 -6.47 -4.23 -21.60
CA ASP A 152 -7.50 -3.34 -22.16
C ASP A 152 -7.41 -1.89 -21.66
N GLY A 153 -6.42 -1.61 -20.81
CA GLY A 153 -6.16 -0.28 -20.26
C GLY A 153 -6.89 0.00 -18.93
N LYS A 154 -7.75 -0.89 -18.46
CA LYS A 154 -8.39 -0.74 -17.13
C LYS A 154 -7.36 -0.83 -16.02
N LEU A 155 -7.66 -0.17 -14.91
CA LEU A 155 -6.94 -0.28 -13.66
C LEU A 155 -7.93 -0.78 -12.62
N LEU A 156 -7.72 -2.01 -12.13
CA LEU A 156 -8.49 -2.58 -11.03
C LEU A 156 -7.80 -2.21 -9.72
N LEU A 157 -8.60 -1.90 -8.72
CA LEU A 157 -8.13 -1.39 -7.43
C LEU A 157 -8.53 -2.35 -6.31
N TYR A 158 -7.56 -2.74 -5.48
CA TYR A 158 -7.80 -3.60 -4.33
C TYR A 158 -7.26 -2.93 -3.07
N ALA A 159 -7.92 -3.16 -1.95
CA ALA A 159 -7.56 -2.56 -0.67
C ALA A 159 -7.75 -3.54 0.49
N LEU A 160 -6.94 -3.38 1.54
CA LEU A 160 -7.13 -4.08 2.81
C LEU A 160 -8.45 -3.65 3.46
N ASN A 161 -8.68 -2.34 3.54
CA ASN A 161 -9.95 -1.74 3.94
C ASN A 161 -10.48 -0.88 2.79
N PRO A 162 -11.45 -1.38 1.99
CA PRO A 162 -11.95 -0.72 0.78
C PRO A 162 -12.47 0.69 1.04
N THR A 163 -12.11 1.63 0.18
CA THR A 163 -12.55 3.02 0.27
C THR A 163 -13.95 3.26 -0.31
N MET A 164 -14.53 2.26 -0.94
CA MET A 164 -15.84 2.27 -1.59
C MET A 164 -15.95 3.33 -2.70
N CYS A 165 -14.83 3.65 -3.36
CA CYS A 165 -14.76 4.57 -4.50
C CYS A 165 -13.47 4.32 -5.32
N GLU A 166 -13.32 5.01 -6.46
CA GLU A 166 -12.19 4.87 -7.39
C GLU A 166 -10.89 5.57 -6.93
N SER A 167 -10.80 5.97 -5.66
CA SER A 167 -9.62 6.63 -5.12
C SER A 167 -9.17 6.00 -3.82
N PHE A 168 -7.89 5.73 -3.68
CA PHE A 168 -7.26 5.31 -2.44
C PHE A 168 -7.08 6.45 -1.43
N HIS A 169 -7.05 7.70 -1.91
CA HIS A 169 -6.87 8.89 -1.08
C HIS A 169 -8.10 9.22 -0.22
N ARG A 170 -8.49 8.25 0.59
CA ARG A 170 -9.59 8.32 1.56
C ARG A 170 -9.08 7.94 2.95
N PRO A 171 -8.36 8.83 3.64
CA PRO A 171 -7.68 8.51 4.89
C PRO A 171 -8.64 8.12 6.04
N ALA A 172 -9.94 8.41 5.91
CA ALA A 172 -10.96 7.92 6.84
C ALA A 172 -11.05 6.37 6.88
N TYR A 173 -10.53 5.68 5.86
CA TYR A 173 -10.48 4.23 5.78
C TYR A 173 -9.14 3.63 6.24
N PHE A 174 -8.23 4.44 6.76
CA PHE A 174 -7.00 3.92 7.37
C PHE A 174 -7.32 3.20 8.66
N VAL A 175 -6.67 2.08 8.88
CA VAL A 175 -6.85 1.20 10.03
C VAL A 175 -5.68 1.31 11.00
N GLU A 176 -5.89 0.93 12.25
CA GLU A 176 -4.86 0.96 13.29
C GLU A 176 -3.84 -0.17 13.09
N LEU A 177 -2.59 0.10 13.45
CA LEU A 177 -1.56 -0.92 13.58
C LEU A 177 -1.76 -1.66 14.92
N ASN A 178 -2.25 -2.89 14.87
CA ASN A 178 -2.44 -3.70 16.05
C ASN A 178 -1.41 -4.82 16.11
N GLU A 179 -0.81 -5.03 17.26
CA GLU A 179 0.15 -6.12 17.49
C GLU A 179 -0.55 -7.48 17.60
N HIS A 180 -1.78 -7.52 18.17
CA HIS A 180 -2.61 -8.73 18.35
C HIS A 180 -4.11 -8.41 18.41
#